data_c3f30aaff59cf91433cdf6806df922f1
#
_entry.id   c3f30aaff59cf91433cdf6806df922f1
#
_cell.length_a   1.000
_cell.length_b   1.000
_cell.length_c   1.000
_cell.angle_alpha   90.00
_cell.angle_beta   90.00
_cell.angle_gamma   90.00
#
_symmetry.space_group_name_H-M   'P 1'
#
loop_
_entity.id
_entity.type
_entity.pdbx_description
1 polymer ?
#
loop_
_entity_poly.entity_id
_entity_poly.type
_entity_poly.pdbx_seq_one_letter_code
_entity_poly.pdbx_strand_id
1 'polypeptide(L)'
;MIPKIIHYCWFGKGLMPQSQKKCIDGWKKLMPDYEIKRWDESTFNLDDFPLAKYACEVKKYALASDVCRYNVLSKFGGIYLDTDVELFKRFDDLLDCNFFTGIELYREFKKEHIAEKYLNPDGSPKNPGVDVPHFEVLTSTMACCPGFEMVVKIRDYYNTVEASPERALHYREWVNNDRLVARYCAERGFKYKDETQHFGDGMVVYGTGLFGHEYCENPNFTISYHHNAATWDSDRWTKRQRREFFFDKLGLLPVYTWLRNLKKKLK
;
A
#
# COMPACT_ATOMS: atom_id res chain seq x y z
N MET A 1 -9.35 -6.83 18.71
CA MET A 1 -9.03 -7.85 17.66
C MET A 1 -9.46 -7.33 16.31
N ILE A 2 -8.59 -7.38 15.32
CA ILE A 2 -8.84 -6.92 13.94
C ILE A 2 -9.80 -7.91 13.24
N PRO A 3 -10.86 -7.42 12.57
CA PRO A 3 -11.80 -8.29 11.84
C PRO A 3 -11.16 -9.06 10.69
N LYS A 4 -11.59 -10.28 10.42
CA LYS A 4 -11.16 -11.10 9.28
C LYS A 4 -11.81 -10.64 7.97
N ILE A 5 -11.58 -9.39 7.60
CA ILE A 5 -12.06 -8.76 6.38
C ILE A 5 -10.84 -8.23 5.61
N ILE A 6 -10.73 -8.57 4.33
CA ILE A 6 -9.71 -8.01 3.43
C ILE A 6 -10.40 -7.01 2.50
N HIS A 7 -9.91 -5.78 2.51
CA HIS A 7 -10.35 -4.71 1.62
C HIS A 7 -9.30 -4.49 0.54
N TYR A 8 -9.74 -4.29 -0.70
CA TYR A 8 -8.89 -3.81 -1.79
C TYR A 8 -9.66 -2.86 -2.70
N CYS A 9 -8.96 -1.96 -3.38
CA CYS A 9 -9.55 -1.01 -4.31
C CYS A 9 -9.21 -1.35 -5.75
N TRP A 10 -10.19 -1.14 -6.67
CA TRP A 10 -9.95 -1.17 -8.10
C TRP A 10 -10.85 -0.17 -8.81
N PHE A 11 -10.42 1.08 -8.89
CA PHE A 11 -11.10 2.16 -9.56
C PHE A 11 -10.74 2.24 -11.06
N GLY A 12 -11.56 2.96 -11.86
CA GLY A 12 -11.30 3.26 -13.26
C GLY A 12 -11.95 2.31 -14.25
N LYS A 13 -12.78 1.34 -13.80
CA LYS A 13 -13.54 0.39 -14.66
C LYS A 13 -12.70 -0.40 -15.66
N GLY A 14 -11.36 -0.28 -15.60
CA GLY A 14 -10.45 -1.03 -16.46
C GLY A 14 -10.39 -2.52 -16.10
N LEU A 15 -10.00 -3.34 -17.05
CA LEU A 15 -9.73 -4.76 -16.78
C LEU A 15 -8.55 -4.87 -15.81
N MET A 16 -8.76 -5.63 -14.73
CA MET A 16 -7.69 -5.95 -13.80
C MET A 16 -6.70 -6.91 -14.48
N PRO A 17 -5.39 -6.59 -14.48
CA PRO A 17 -4.37 -7.47 -15.05
C PRO A 17 -4.34 -8.84 -14.38
N GLN A 18 -3.90 -9.85 -15.11
CA GLN A 18 -3.87 -11.23 -14.63
C GLN A 18 -2.95 -11.42 -13.41
N SER A 19 -1.89 -10.61 -13.28
CA SER A 19 -1.01 -10.63 -12.11
C SER A 19 -1.75 -10.28 -10.82
N GLN A 20 -2.57 -9.21 -10.83
CA GLN A 20 -3.37 -8.80 -9.68
C GLN A 20 -4.48 -9.81 -9.36
N LYS A 21 -5.13 -10.35 -10.39
CA LYS A 21 -6.11 -11.43 -10.19
C LYS A 21 -5.49 -12.62 -9.47
N LYS A 22 -4.26 -13.01 -9.84
CA LYS A 22 -3.54 -14.11 -9.18
C LYS A 22 -3.26 -13.83 -7.71
N CYS A 23 -2.89 -12.60 -7.35
CA CYS A 23 -2.71 -12.21 -5.94
C CYS A 23 -4.03 -12.38 -5.17
N ILE A 24 -5.14 -11.81 -5.69
CA ILE A 24 -6.46 -11.90 -5.06
C ILE A 24 -6.95 -13.35 -4.95
N ASP A 25 -6.77 -14.16 -5.98
CA ASP A 25 -7.12 -15.58 -5.94
C ASP A 25 -6.25 -16.35 -4.94
N GLY A 26 -4.99 -15.95 -4.79
CA GLY A 26 -4.09 -16.44 -3.75
C GLY A 26 -4.63 -16.14 -2.34
N TRP A 27 -5.11 -14.91 -2.11
CA TRP A 27 -5.73 -14.53 -0.82
C TRP A 27 -6.94 -15.38 -0.49
N LYS A 28 -7.86 -15.58 -1.44
CA LYS A 28 -9.06 -16.43 -1.27
C LYS A 28 -8.69 -17.87 -0.94
N LYS A 29 -7.66 -18.40 -1.59
CA LYS A 29 -7.20 -19.76 -1.36
C LYS A 29 -6.54 -19.94 0.00
N LEU A 30 -5.75 -18.93 0.41
CA LEU A 30 -4.99 -18.98 1.67
C LEU A 30 -5.88 -18.71 2.88
N MET A 31 -6.87 -17.85 2.73
CA MET A 31 -7.77 -17.38 3.79
C MET A 31 -9.25 -17.50 3.39
N PRO A 32 -9.77 -18.73 3.17
CA PRO A 32 -11.15 -18.94 2.72
C PRO A 32 -12.21 -18.53 3.77
N ASP A 33 -11.79 -18.35 5.03
CA ASP A 33 -12.60 -17.89 6.16
C ASP A 33 -12.60 -16.36 6.34
N TYR A 34 -11.90 -15.62 5.46
CA TYR A 34 -11.92 -14.16 5.46
C TYR A 34 -12.93 -13.64 4.44
N GLU A 35 -13.67 -12.60 4.80
CA GLU A 35 -14.48 -11.85 3.85
C GLU A 35 -13.55 -10.98 2.98
N ILE A 36 -13.68 -11.06 1.64
CA ILE A 36 -12.88 -10.21 0.73
C ILE A 36 -13.79 -9.20 0.05
N LYS A 37 -13.57 -7.91 0.31
CA LYS A 37 -14.35 -6.78 -0.18
C LYS A 37 -13.59 -5.99 -1.23
N ARG A 38 -14.13 -5.96 -2.44
CA ARG A 38 -13.71 -5.06 -3.50
C ARG A 38 -14.41 -3.72 -3.35
N TRP A 39 -13.63 -2.66 -3.48
CA TRP A 39 -14.12 -1.29 -3.54
C TRP A 39 -13.83 -0.68 -4.91
N ASP A 40 -14.86 -0.14 -5.52
CA ASP A 40 -14.83 0.56 -6.81
C ASP A 40 -16.00 1.55 -6.89
N GLU A 41 -16.21 2.16 -8.05
CA GLU A 41 -17.26 3.16 -8.26
C GLU A 41 -18.69 2.65 -8.03
N SER A 42 -18.89 1.33 -7.96
CA SER A 42 -20.21 0.73 -7.69
C SER A 42 -20.46 0.43 -6.20
N THR A 43 -19.40 0.33 -5.41
CA THR A 43 -19.44 -0.07 -4.00
C THR A 43 -19.00 1.03 -3.05
N PHE A 44 -18.27 2.03 -3.53
CA PHE A 44 -17.84 3.22 -2.80
C PHE A 44 -18.50 4.44 -3.41
N ASN A 45 -19.44 5.06 -2.67
CA ASN A 45 -20.19 6.21 -3.18
C ASN A 45 -19.27 7.44 -3.30
N LEU A 46 -18.81 7.72 -4.52
CA LEU A 46 -17.89 8.82 -4.78
C LEU A 46 -18.50 10.22 -4.50
N ASP A 47 -19.82 10.36 -4.47
CA ASP A 47 -20.45 11.66 -4.18
C ASP A 47 -20.25 12.07 -2.73
N ASP A 48 -20.02 11.12 -1.82
CA ASP A 48 -19.70 11.40 -0.42
C ASP A 48 -18.22 11.80 -0.22
N PHE A 49 -17.36 11.61 -1.26
CA PHE A 49 -15.91 11.79 -1.20
C PHE A 49 -15.39 12.60 -2.38
N PRO A 50 -15.56 13.92 -2.40
CA PRO A 50 -15.24 14.78 -3.55
C PRO A 50 -13.80 14.61 -4.07
N LEU A 51 -12.82 14.42 -3.17
CA LEU A 51 -11.43 14.22 -3.57
C LEU A 51 -11.25 12.90 -4.35
N ALA A 52 -11.88 11.81 -3.91
CA ALA A 52 -11.85 10.54 -4.62
C ALA A 52 -12.58 10.62 -5.97
N LYS A 53 -13.70 11.36 -6.02
CA LYS A 53 -14.45 11.61 -7.24
C LYS A 53 -13.58 12.31 -8.28
N TYR A 54 -12.97 13.45 -7.93
CA TYR A 54 -12.07 14.15 -8.84
C TYR A 54 -10.84 13.33 -9.21
N ALA A 55 -10.30 12.55 -8.27
CA ALA A 55 -9.22 11.63 -8.56
C ALA A 55 -9.60 10.60 -9.64
N CYS A 56 -10.81 10.07 -9.59
CA CYS A 56 -11.32 9.17 -10.65
C CYS A 56 -11.49 9.90 -11.98
N GLU A 57 -12.04 11.12 -12.00
CA GLU A 57 -12.23 11.94 -13.20
C GLU A 57 -10.90 12.24 -13.92
N VAL A 58 -9.85 12.58 -13.15
CA VAL A 58 -8.50 12.84 -13.69
C VAL A 58 -7.61 11.58 -13.76
N LYS A 59 -8.19 10.39 -13.56
CA LYS A 59 -7.53 9.06 -13.64
C LYS A 59 -6.36 8.87 -12.67
N LYS A 60 -6.40 9.53 -11.51
CA LYS A 60 -5.45 9.34 -10.40
C LYS A 60 -6.01 8.31 -9.40
N TYR A 61 -6.22 7.09 -9.87
CA TYR A 61 -6.88 6.02 -9.12
C TYR A 61 -6.17 5.63 -7.82
N ALA A 62 -4.87 5.84 -7.71
CA ALA A 62 -4.13 5.66 -6.45
C ALA A 62 -4.66 6.61 -5.37
N LEU A 63 -4.86 7.90 -5.68
CA LEU A 63 -5.44 8.86 -4.73
C LEU A 63 -6.87 8.46 -4.33
N ALA A 64 -7.69 8.01 -5.29
CA ALA A 64 -9.03 7.50 -4.97
C ALA A 64 -8.96 6.29 -4.03
N SER A 65 -7.99 5.38 -4.23
CA SER A 65 -7.75 4.24 -3.37
C SER A 65 -7.26 4.66 -1.98
N ASP A 66 -6.42 5.69 -1.88
CA ASP A 66 -5.98 6.23 -0.59
C ASP A 66 -7.15 6.79 0.22
N VAL A 67 -8.02 7.58 -0.40
CA VAL A 67 -9.24 8.09 0.27
C VAL A 67 -10.14 6.92 0.71
N CYS A 68 -10.40 5.97 -0.18
CA CYS A 68 -11.25 4.81 0.10
C CYS A 68 -10.68 3.94 1.23
N ARG A 69 -9.39 3.62 1.18
CA ARG A 69 -8.66 2.80 2.15
C ARG A 69 -8.92 3.22 3.59
N TYR A 70 -8.71 4.51 3.89
CA TYR A 70 -8.87 5.02 5.25
C TYR A 70 -10.35 5.13 5.67
N ASN A 71 -11.25 5.43 4.74
CA ASN A 71 -12.68 5.45 5.03
C ASN A 71 -13.21 4.06 5.37
N VAL A 72 -12.83 3.02 4.62
CA VAL A 72 -13.31 1.66 4.88
C VAL A 72 -12.65 1.04 6.11
N LEU A 73 -11.35 1.23 6.31
CA LEU A 73 -10.64 0.74 7.49
C LEU A 73 -11.15 1.42 8.77
N SER A 74 -11.38 2.73 8.77
CA SER A 74 -11.93 3.42 9.94
C SER A 74 -13.33 2.94 10.30
N LYS A 75 -14.15 2.58 9.30
CA LYS A 75 -15.53 2.15 9.49
C LYS A 75 -15.67 0.68 9.86
N PHE A 76 -14.97 -0.19 9.16
CA PHE A 76 -15.15 -1.64 9.25
C PHE A 76 -14.00 -2.36 9.97
N GLY A 77 -12.86 -1.70 10.14
CA GLY A 77 -11.61 -2.39 10.50
C GLY A 77 -11.19 -3.36 9.40
N GLY A 78 -10.39 -4.35 9.79
CA GLY A 78 -9.91 -5.37 8.85
C GLY A 78 -8.54 -5.04 8.27
N ILE A 79 -8.20 -5.70 7.17
CA ILE A 79 -6.91 -5.63 6.50
C ILE A 79 -7.11 -4.98 5.14
N TYR A 80 -6.32 -3.97 4.82
CA TYR A 80 -6.23 -3.44 3.47
C TYR A 80 -5.02 -4.05 2.76
N LEU A 81 -5.23 -4.47 1.51
CA LEU A 81 -4.17 -4.95 0.62
C LEU A 81 -4.25 -4.23 -0.72
N ASP A 82 -3.10 -3.76 -1.23
CA ASP A 82 -3.00 -3.40 -2.64
C ASP A 82 -3.12 -4.65 -3.51
N THR A 83 -3.69 -4.50 -4.71
CA THR A 83 -4.05 -5.64 -5.59
C THR A 83 -2.85 -6.45 -6.08
N ASP A 84 -1.65 -5.92 -5.95
CA ASP A 84 -0.38 -6.54 -6.32
C ASP A 84 0.45 -7.03 -5.12
N VAL A 85 -0.20 -7.21 -3.97
CA VAL A 85 0.39 -7.87 -2.80
C VAL A 85 0.18 -9.38 -2.90
N GLU A 86 1.26 -10.14 -3.00
CA GLU A 86 1.26 -11.60 -2.94
C GLU A 86 1.40 -12.06 -1.49
N LEU A 87 0.59 -13.04 -1.07
CA LEU A 87 0.62 -13.59 0.29
C LEU A 87 1.19 -15.00 0.30
N PHE A 88 2.03 -15.28 1.31
CA PHE A 88 2.66 -16.58 1.56
C PHE A 88 2.17 -17.22 2.86
N LYS A 89 1.69 -16.41 3.82
CA LYS A 89 1.13 -16.86 5.10
C LYS A 89 -0.13 -16.08 5.45
N ARG A 90 -0.93 -16.68 6.34
CA ARG A 90 -2.13 -16.06 6.90
C ARG A 90 -1.76 -14.95 7.88
N PHE A 91 -2.74 -14.07 8.15
CA PHE A 91 -2.58 -12.96 9.11
C PHE A 91 -3.06 -13.32 10.53
N ASP A 92 -3.58 -14.53 10.78
CA ASP A 92 -4.26 -14.84 12.04
C ASP A 92 -3.42 -14.49 13.29
N ASP A 93 -2.11 -14.77 13.26
CA ASP A 93 -1.18 -14.48 14.36
C ASP A 93 -0.92 -12.98 14.57
N LEU A 94 -1.36 -12.13 13.65
CA LEU A 94 -1.18 -10.67 13.72
C LEU A 94 -2.47 -9.92 14.12
N LEU A 95 -3.61 -10.61 14.20
CA LEU A 95 -4.90 -9.95 14.42
C LEU A 95 -5.16 -9.53 15.87
N ASP A 96 -4.34 -10.00 16.81
CA ASP A 96 -4.50 -9.72 18.24
C ASP A 96 -3.82 -8.41 18.66
N CYS A 97 -4.04 -7.38 17.86
CA CYS A 97 -3.61 -6.01 18.12
C CYS A 97 -4.71 -5.04 17.64
N ASN A 98 -4.52 -3.72 17.82
CA ASN A 98 -5.49 -2.71 17.37
C ASN A 98 -5.14 -2.13 16.00
N PHE A 99 -3.87 -2.16 15.63
CA PHE A 99 -3.39 -1.74 14.31
C PHE A 99 -2.06 -2.44 14.02
N PHE A 100 -1.85 -2.86 12.78
CA PHE A 100 -0.52 -3.23 12.32
C PHE A 100 -0.24 -2.75 10.90
N THR A 101 1.04 -2.55 10.63
CA THR A 101 1.65 -2.39 9.32
C THR A 101 3.12 -2.77 9.38
N GLY A 102 3.88 -2.55 8.32
CA GLY A 102 5.32 -2.81 8.25
C GLY A 102 6.14 -1.59 7.89
N ILE A 103 7.43 -1.69 8.09
CA ILE A 103 8.42 -0.73 7.61
C ILE A 103 8.66 -0.95 6.12
N GLU A 104 8.72 0.15 5.37
CA GLU A 104 9.14 0.19 3.98
C GLU A 104 10.52 0.88 3.92
N LEU A 105 11.58 0.07 3.76
CA LEU A 105 12.96 0.54 3.77
C LEU A 105 13.61 0.33 2.41
N TYR A 106 13.97 1.42 1.77
CA TYR A 106 14.62 1.43 0.46
C TYR A 106 16.15 1.41 0.58
N ARG A 107 16.82 0.83 -0.41
CA ARG A 107 18.30 0.75 -0.47
C ARG A 107 18.97 2.12 -0.47
N GLU A 108 18.27 3.12 -0.97
CA GLU A 108 18.72 4.52 -1.02
C GLU A 108 18.89 5.12 0.37
N PHE A 109 18.16 4.66 1.37
CA PHE A 109 18.29 5.13 2.76
C PHE A 109 19.74 5.08 3.27
N LYS A 110 20.44 3.97 3.05
CA LYS A 110 21.86 3.83 3.40
C LYS A 110 22.78 4.56 2.43
N LYS A 111 22.56 4.40 1.12
CA LYS A 111 23.40 5.00 0.08
C LYS A 111 23.48 6.51 0.17
N GLU A 112 22.40 7.17 0.55
CA GLU A 112 22.31 8.63 0.62
C GLU A 112 22.56 9.18 2.02
N HIS A 113 22.97 8.35 2.98
CA HIS A 113 23.21 8.75 4.38
C HIS A 113 22.02 9.49 5.01
N ILE A 114 20.82 9.00 4.74
CA ILE A 114 19.57 9.66 5.18
C ILE A 114 19.47 9.73 6.70
N ALA A 115 19.88 8.66 7.42
CA ALA A 115 19.83 8.65 8.87
C ALA A 115 20.65 9.81 9.47
N GLU A 116 21.85 10.05 8.97
CA GLU A 116 22.73 11.12 9.43
C GLU A 116 22.14 12.52 9.21
N LYS A 117 21.39 12.70 8.11
CA LYS A 117 20.78 13.99 7.73
C LYS A 117 19.52 14.29 8.54
N TYR A 118 18.67 13.28 8.74
CA TYR A 118 17.29 13.45 9.17
C TYR A 118 16.99 12.95 10.59
N LEU A 119 17.83 12.04 11.16
CA LEU A 119 17.55 11.35 12.39
C LEU A 119 18.54 11.69 13.51
N ASN A 120 18.03 11.68 14.75
CA ASN A 120 18.83 11.63 15.95
C ASN A 120 19.39 10.20 16.17
N PRO A 121 20.40 10.01 17.04
CA PRO A 121 20.96 8.68 17.32
C PRO A 121 19.95 7.65 17.83
N ASP A 122 18.86 8.09 18.47
CA ASP A 122 17.79 7.23 18.96
C ASP A 122 16.77 6.83 17.85
N GLY A 123 16.95 7.33 16.62
CA GLY A 123 16.05 7.09 15.49
C GLY A 123 14.84 8.03 15.44
N SER A 124 14.72 9.00 16.31
CA SER A 124 13.71 10.05 16.20
C SER A 124 14.06 11.04 15.10
N PRO A 125 13.08 11.66 14.43
CA PRO A 125 13.35 12.70 13.44
C PRO A 125 13.97 13.94 14.10
N LYS A 126 15.00 14.54 13.48
CA LYS A 126 15.60 15.81 13.96
C LYS A 126 14.61 16.96 13.89
N ASN A 127 13.76 16.95 12.88
CA ASN A 127 12.73 17.96 12.68
C ASN A 127 11.36 17.26 12.62
N PRO A 128 10.54 17.32 13.68
CA PRO A 128 9.19 16.78 13.67
C PRO A 128 8.36 17.38 12.52
N GLY A 129 7.61 16.54 11.82
CA GLY A 129 6.79 16.95 10.69
C GLY A 129 7.51 16.99 9.33
N VAL A 130 8.84 16.82 9.30
CA VAL A 130 9.59 16.63 8.05
C VAL A 130 9.65 15.16 7.68
N ASP A 131 9.35 14.85 6.43
CA ASP A 131 9.42 13.48 5.92
C ASP A 131 10.86 12.96 5.93
N VAL A 132 11.01 11.71 6.36
CA VAL A 132 12.28 10.97 6.27
C VAL A 132 12.26 10.16 4.97
N PRO A 133 13.04 10.53 3.95
CA PRO A 133 13.01 9.84 2.67
C PRO A 133 13.52 8.41 2.79
N HIS A 134 12.99 7.52 1.96
CA HIS A 134 13.47 6.14 1.80
C HIS A 134 13.35 5.25 3.05
N PHE A 135 12.69 5.75 4.11
CA PHE A 135 12.26 4.98 5.26
C PHE A 135 10.81 5.36 5.55
N GLU A 136 9.91 4.55 5.09
CA GLU A 136 8.49 4.83 5.06
C GLU A 136 7.73 3.72 5.82
N VAL A 137 6.42 3.86 5.93
CA VAL A 137 5.55 2.86 6.55
C VAL A 137 4.59 2.34 5.50
N LEU A 138 4.55 1.02 5.32
CA LEU A 138 3.75 0.36 4.28
C LEU A 138 2.28 0.74 4.37
N THR A 139 1.73 1.21 3.27
CA THR A 139 0.29 1.41 3.11
C THR A 139 -0.34 0.35 2.21
N SER A 140 0.47 -0.37 1.45
CA SER A 140 0.04 -1.50 0.62
C SER A 140 -0.46 -2.71 1.43
N THR A 141 -0.04 -2.81 2.71
CA THR A 141 -0.47 -3.82 3.68
C THR A 141 -0.62 -3.17 5.04
N MET A 142 -1.86 -2.96 5.48
CA MET A 142 -2.16 -2.40 6.80
C MET A 142 -3.48 -2.95 7.33
N ALA A 143 -3.61 -2.98 8.66
CA ALA A 143 -4.82 -3.49 9.29
C ALA A 143 -5.15 -2.73 10.57
N CYS A 144 -6.43 -2.65 10.92
CA CYS A 144 -6.84 -2.03 12.17
C CYS A 144 -8.19 -2.56 12.69
N CYS A 145 -8.43 -2.33 13.99
CA CYS A 145 -9.77 -2.36 14.53
C CYS A 145 -10.61 -1.20 14.01
N PRO A 146 -11.96 -1.34 13.92
CA PRO A 146 -12.82 -0.22 13.59
C PRO A 146 -12.58 0.96 14.51
N GLY A 147 -12.55 2.19 13.97
CA GLY A 147 -12.38 3.41 14.75
C GLY A 147 -10.98 3.63 15.32
N PHE A 148 -9.95 2.90 14.90
CA PHE A 148 -8.60 3.14 15.39
C PHE A 148 -8.18 4.59 15.12
N GLU A 149 -7.81 5.32 16.17
CA GLU A 149 -7.68 6.79 16.17
C GLU A 149 -6.74 7.32 15.07
N MET A 150 -5.60 6.67 14.85
CA MET A 150 -4.66 7.10 13.81
C MET A 150 -5.27 6.98 12.41
N VAL A 151 -5.98 5.89 12.12
CA VAL A 151 -6.65 5.68 10.83
C VAL A 151 -7.78 6.70 10.64
N VAL A 152 -8.51 7.02 11.71
CA VAL A 152 -9.52 8.09 11.72
C VAL A 152 -8.90 9.45 11.40
N LYS A 153 -7.78 9.81 12.02
CA LYS A 153 -7.06 11.07 11.75
C LYS A 153 -6.59 11.15 10.29
N ILE A 154 -6.05 10.07 9.73
CA ILE A 154 -5.62 10.05 8.32
C ILE A 154 -6.82 10.15 7.37
N ARG A 155 -7.92 9.44 7.67
CA ARG A 155 -9.19 9.58 6.95
C ARG A 155 -9.64 11.04 6.92
N ASP A 156 -9.66 11.68 8.08
CA ASP A 156 -10.12 13.06 8.22
C ASP A 156 -9.21 14.04 7.47
N TYR A 157 -7.88 13.80 7.49
CA TYR A 157 -6.95 14.56 6.66
C TYR A 157 -7.36 14.52 5.18
N TYR A 158 -7.62 13.33 4.61
CA TYR A 158 -8.04 13.22 3.20
C TYR A 158 -9.43 13.81 2.95
N ASN A 159 -10.36 13.68 3.89
CA ASN A 159 -11.73 14.15 3.72
C ASN A 159 -11.87 15.69 3.91
N THR A 160 -10.89 16.33 4.57
CA THR A 160 -10.88 17.78 4.77
C THR A 160 -10.03 18.54 3.74
N VAL A 161 -9.28 17.84 2.90
CA VAL A 161 -8.56 18.47 1.79
C VAL A 161 -9.54 19.14 0.86
N GLU A 162 -9.29 20.41 0.54
CA GLU A 162 -10.06 21.11 -0.50
C GLU A 162 -9.97 20.34 -1.82
N ALA A 163 -11.09 19.77 -2.23
CA ALA A 163 -11.14 18.88 -3.37
C ALA A 163 -11.39 19.65 -4.67
N SER A 164 -10.53 19.44 -5.66
CA SER A 164 -10.67 19.94 -7.02
C SER A 164 -9.99 19.00 -8.01
N PRO A 165 -10.35 19.07 -9.31
CA PRO A 165 -9.65 18.31 -10.34
C PRO A 165 -8.15 18.62 -10.39
N GLU A 166 -7.78 19.90 -10.25
CA GLU A 166 -6.39 20.37 -10.22
C GLU A 166 -5.62 19.76 -9.03
N ARG A 167 -6.20 19.80 -7.84
CA ARG A 167 -5.60 19.22 -6.64
C ARG A 167 -5.43 17.71 -6.77
N ALA A 168 -6.40 17.03 -7.33
CA ALA A 168 -6.32 15.60 -7.57
C ALA A 168 -5.28 15.25 -8.64
N LEU A 169 -5.17 16.05 -9.71
CA LEU A 169 -4.18 15.86 -10.78
C LEU A 169 -2.74 15.91 -10.23
N HIS A 170 -2.47 16.89 -9.36
CA HIS A 170 -1.14 17.17 -8.79
C HIS A 170 -0.95 16.60 -7.38
N TYR A 171 -1.68 15.53 -7.01
CA TYR A 171 -1.69 15.01 -5.62
C TYR A 171 -0.30 14.66 -5.08
N ARG A 172 0.63 14.21 -5.90
CA ARG A 172 1.99 13.85 -5.49
C ARG A 172 2.85 15.03 -5.03
N GLU A 173 2.44 16.26 -5.33
CA GLU A 173 3.13 17.48 -4.89
C GLU A 173 2.81 17.82 -3.44
N TRP A 174 1.68 17.32 -2.90
CA TRP A 174 1.23 17.66 -1.55
C TRP A 174 1.03 16.43 -0.62
N VAL A 175 0.98 15.21 -1.14
CA VAL A 175 0.90 14.00 -0.32
C VAL A 175 1.73 12.85 -0.89
N ASN A 176 2.51 12.23 0.01
CA ASN A 176 3.03 10.88 -0.15
C ASN A 176 2.41 10.06 0.99
N ASN A 177 1.59 9.07 0.64
CA ASN A 177 0.79 8.33 1.59
C ASN A 177 1.63 7.58 2.63
N ASP A 178 2.70 6.90 2.20
CA ASP A 178 3.56 6.10 3.07
C ASP A 178 4.32 6.98 4.08
N ARG A 179 4.75 8.18 3.66
CA ARG A 179 5.36 9.19 4.54
C ARG A 179 4.36 9.84 5.47
N LEU A 180 3.14 10.08 4.99
CA LEU A 180 2.06 10.60 5.83
C LEU A 180 1.80 9.65 7.00
N VAL A 181 1.67 8.35 6.74
CA VAL A 181 1.49 7.33 7.78
C VAL A 181 2.69 7.27 8.70
N ALA A 182 3.92 7.33 8.17
CA ALA A 182 5.14 7.35 8.98
C ALA A 182 5.17 8.53 9.97
N ARG A 183 4.72 9.74 9.54
CA ARG A 183 4.59 10.90 10.43
C ARG A 183 3.60 10.65 11.56
N TYR A 184 2.42 10.12 11.26
CA TYR A 184 1.43 9.78 12.30
C TYR A 184 1.92 8.68 13.25
N CYS A 185 2.73 7.74 12.76
CA CYS A 185 3.43 6.78 13.62
C CYS A 185 4.47 7.48 14.50
N ALA A 186 5.24 8.44 13.96
CA ALA A 186 6.25 9.18 14.70
C ALA A 186 5.64 10.02 15.84
N GLU A 187 4.45 10.58 15.69
CA GLU A 187 3.69 11.26 16.76
C GLU A 187 3.39 10.32 17.93
N ARG A 188 3.33 9.00 17.69
CA ARG A 188 3.15 7.96 18.71
C ARG A 188 4.44 7.39 19.24
N GLY A 189 5.58 7.95 18.85
CA GLY A 189 6.90 7.53 19.32
C GLY A 189 7.61 6.53 18.42
N PHE A 190 7.11 6.26 17.19
CA PHE A 190 7.81 5.46 16.20
C PHE A 190 9.20 6.03 15.93
N LYS A 191 10.18 5.14 15.94
CA LYS A 191 11.56 5.44 15.60
C LYS A 191 11.89 4.87 14.22
N TYR A 192 12.62 5.62 13.44
CA TYR A 192 13.09 5.18 12.10
C TYR A 192 14.25 4.19 12.26
N LYS A 193 13.93 3.01 12.82
CA LYS A 193 14.81 1.86 12.99
C LYS A 193 14.14 0.62 12.45
N ASP A 194 14.88 -0.22 11.72
CA ASP A 194 14.36 -1.46 11.16
C ASP A 194 14.23 -2.54 12.24
N GLU A 195 13.25 -2.37 13.10
CA GLU A 195 12.88 -3.29 14.18
C GLU A 195 11.36 -3.26 14.39
N THR A 196 10.81 -4.34 14.91
CA THR A 196 9.38 -4.36 15.29
C THR A 196 9.17 -3.49 16.52
N GLN A 197 8.21 -2.57 16.44
CA GLN A 197 7.90 -1.61 17.49
C GLN A 197 6.44 -1.76 17.94
N HIS A 198 6.24 -1.83 19.25
CA HIS A 198 4.94 -1.95 19.91
C HIS A 198 4.61 -0.67 20.66
N PHE A 199 3.35 -0.23 20.58
CA PHE A 199 2.86 1.00 21.20
C PHE A 199 1.72 0.71 22.18
N GLY A 200 1.57 1.58 23.18
CA GLY A 200 0.63 1.38 24.28
C GLY A 200 -0.86 1.35 23.89
N ASP A 201 -1.20 1.87 22.71
CA ASP A 201 -2.56 1.83 22.13
C ASP A 201 -2.85 0.52 21.36
N GLY A 202 -1.95 -0.46 21.41
CA GLY A 202 -2.06 -1.71 20.69
C GLY A 202 -1.68 -1.60 19.20
N MET A 203 -0.98 -0.55 18.80
CA MET A 203 -0.37 -0.44 17.49
C MET A 203 0.92 -1.23 17.40
N VAL A 204 1.18 -1.89 16.28
CA VAL A 204 2.44 -2.58 15.98
C VAL A 204 2.93 -2.16 14.60
N VAL A 205 4.19 -1.75 14.50
CA VAL A 205 4.88 -1.54 13.23
C VAL A 205 5.98 -2.60 13.12
N TYR A 206 5.84 -3.51 12.18
CA TYR A 206 6.77 -4.62 12.00
C TYR A 206 8.00 -4.20 11.20
N GLY A 207 9.18 -4.72 11.58
CA GLY A 207 10.41 -4.60 10.79
C GLY A 207 10.29 -5.27 9.42
N THR A 208 11.25 -4.97 8.54
CA THR A 208 11.25 -5.41 7.11
C THR A 208 11.26 -6.92 6.88
N GLY A 209 11.48 -7.73 7.92
CA GLY A 209 11.46 -9.20 7.82
C GLY A 209 10.06 -9.83 7.67
N LEU A 210 8.97 -9.06 7.83
CA LEU A 210 7.62 -9.62 7.77
C LEU A 210 6.97 -9.38 6.39
N PHE A 211 7.10 -8.17 5.87
CA PHE A 211 6.53 -7.74 4.59
C PHE A 211 7.64 -7.28 3.66
N GLY A 212 7.72 -7.87 2.46
CA GLY A 212 8.69 -7.52 1.44
C GLY A 212 8.10 -6.65 0.34
N HIS A 213 8.97 -5.97 -0.39
CA HIS A 213 8.60 -5.24 -1.61
C HIS A 213 9.76 -5.21 -2.61
N GLU A 214 9.49 -4.84 -3.87
CA GLU A 214 10.47 -4.94 -4.97
C GLU A 214 11.78 -4.17 -4.71
N TYR A 215 11.71 -3.09 -3.91
CA TYR A 215 12.86 -2.21 -3.64
C TYR A 215 13.40 -2.36 -2.22
N CYS A 216 12.91 -3.34 -1.44
CA CYS A 216 13.36 -3.51 -0.05
C CYS A 216 14.83 -3.87 0.04
N GLU A 217 15.46 -3.42 1.13
CA GLU A 217 16.83 -3.78 1.43
C GLU A 217 16.94 -5.22 1.91
N ASN A 218 15.96 -5.67 2.72
CA ASN A 218 15.93 -7.03 3.24
C ASN A 218 15.17 -7.95 2.28
N PRO A 219 15.83 -8.93 1.63
CA PRO A 219 15.18 -9.89 0.75
C PRO A 219 14.43 -10.99 1.50
N ASN A 220 14.60 -11.10 2.83
CA ASN A 220 13.98 -12.13 3.66
C ASN A 220 12.69 -11.58 4.26
N PHE A 221 11.57 -12.01 3.72
CA PHE A 221 10.22 -11.68 4.19
C PHE A 221 9.40 -12.97 4.35
N THR A 222 8.37 -12.93 5.18
CA THR A 222 7.67 -14.17 5.56
C THR A 222 6.18 -14.20 5.26
N ILE A 223 5.49 -13.06 5.23
CA ILE A 223 4.03 -13.00 5.08
C ILE A 223 3.61 -12.54 3.70
N SER A 224 4.14 -11.42 3.22
CA SER A 224 3.72 -10.86 1.94
C SER A 224 4.87 -10.25 1.13
N TYR A 225 4.61 -10.10 -0.16
CA TYR A 225 5.48 -9.37 -1.09
C TYR A 225 4.67 -8.41 -1.94
N HIS A 226 5.01 -7.14 -1.91
CA HIS A 226 4.41 -6.10 -2.74
C HIS A 226 5.21 -5.92 -4.04
N HIS A 227 4.57 -6.22 -5.16
CA HIS A 227 5.22 -6.22 -6.48
C HIS A 227 5.47 -4.82 -7.05
N ASN A 228 4.95 -3.76 -6.44
CA ASN A 228 5.05 -2.37 -6.89
C ASN A 228 4.73 -2.22 -8.40
N ALA A 229 3.69 -2.90 -8.86
CA ALA A 229 3.35 -3.00 -10.28
C ALA A 229 2.93 -1.66 -10.89
N ALA A 230 2.54 -0.67 -10.07
CA ALA A 230 2.15 0.69 -10.46
C ALA A 230 1.17 0.71 -11.66
N THR A 231 0.20 -0.22 -11.68
CA THR A 231 -0.72 -0.42 -12.81
C THR A 231 -1.60 0.79 -13.11
N TRP A 232 -1.72 1.69 -12.16
CA TRP A 232 -2.44 2.97 -12.24
C TRP A 232 -1.60 4.10 -12.85
N ASP A 233 -0.27 3.91 -13.05
CA ASP A 233 0.65 4.92 -13.55
C ASP A 233 1.37 4.42 -14.82
N SER A 234 0.69 4.58 -15.96
CA SER A 234 1.22 4.16 -17.26
C SER A 234 2.55 4.85 -17.64
N ASP A 235 2.84 6.01 -17.06
CA ASP A 235 4.05 6.78 -17.37
C ASP A 235 5.29 6.15 -16.72
N ARG A 236 5.10 5.49 -15.56
CA ARG A 236 6.16 4.71 -14.88
C ARG A 236 6.37 3.31 -15.44
N TRP A 237 5.47 2.85 -16.29
CA TRP A 237 5.58 1.50 -16.80
C TRP A 237 6.83 1.30 -17.63
N THR A 238 7.60 0.30 -17.26
CA THR A 238 8.72 -0.18 -18.08
C THR A 238 8.22 -0.68 -19.44
N LYS A 239 9.12 -0.74 -20.43
CA LYS A 239 8.81 -1.34 -21.75
C LYS A 239 8.26 -2.78 -21.60
N ARG A 240 8.69 -3.48 -20.56
CA ARG A 240 8.22 -4.83 -20.22
C ARG A 240 6.78 -4.80 -19.73
N GLN A 241 6.46 -3.99 -18.73
CA GLN A 241 5.10 -3.87 -18.17
C GLN A 241 4.09 -3.44 -19.24
N ARG A 242 4.45 -2.47 -20.10
CA ARG A 242 3.60 -2.06 -21.24
C ARG A 242 3.29 -3.22 -22.19
N ARG A 243 4.30 -4.08 -22.49
CA ARG A 243 4.10 -5.26 -23.32
C ARG A 243 3.26 -6.32 -22.62
N GLU A 244 3.55 -6.63 -21.36
CA GLU A 244 2.78 -7.60 -20.58
C GLU A 244 1.32 -7.19 -20.51
N PHE A 245 1.00 -5.93 -20.22
CA PHE A 245 -0.35 -5.40 -20.21
C PHE A 245 -1.04 -5.47 -21.60
N PHE A 246 -0.32 -5.16 -22.68
CA PHE A 246 -0.84 -5.27 -24.04
C PHE A 246 -1.21 -6.73 -24.38
N PHE A 247 -0.34 -7.68 -24.11
CA PHE A 247 -0.61 -9.10 -24.34
C PHE A 247 -1.68 -9.66 -23.42
N ASP A 248 -1.79 -9.14 -22.20
CA ASP A 248 -2.85 -9.51 -21.25
C ASP A 248 -4.24 -9.09 -21.77
N LYS A 249 -4.36 -7.85 -22.28
CA LYS A 249 -5.60 -7.38 -22.94
C LYS A 249 -6.06 -8.23 -24.10
N LEU A 250 -5.12 -8.84 -24.81
CA LEU A 250 -5.39 -9.73 -25.92
C LEU A 250 -5.62 -11.19 -25.52
N GLY A 251 -5.54 -11.51 -24.21
CA GLY A 251 -5.58 -12.90 -23.70
C GLY A 251 -4.34 -13.71 -24.06
N LEU A 252 -3.28 -13.07 -24.55
CA LEU A 252 -2.05 -13.70 -25.05
C LEU A 252 -0.88 -13.64 -24.07
N LEU A 253 -1.09 -13.17 -22.84
CA LEU A 253 -0.04 -13.07 -21.82
C LEU A 253 0.70 -14.41 -21.55
N PRO A 254 0.02 -15.59 -21.50
CA PRO A 254 0.70 -16.87 -21.33
C PRO A 254 1.69 -17.16 -22.47
N VAL A 255 1.30 -16.87 -23.72
CA VAL A 255 2.14 -17.06 -24.91
C VAL A 255 3.35 -16.13 -24.88
N TYR A 256 3.13 -14.85 -24.57
CA TYR A 256 4.20 -13.87 -24.42
C TYR A 256 5.20 -14.28 -23.34
N THR A 257 4.71 -14.73 -22.19
CA THR A 257 5.55 -15.16 -21.07
C THR A 257 6.37 -16.39 -21.43
N TRP A 258 5.77 -17.36 -22.13
CA TRP A 258 6.45 -18.56 -22.62
C TRP A 258 7.57 -18.20 -23.61
N LEU A 259 7.28 -17.37 -24.63
CA LEU A 259 8.28 -16.90 -25.61
C LEU A 259 9.45 -16.15 -24.94
N ARG A 260 9.15 -15.32 -23.93
CA ARG A 260 10.17 -14.60 -23.17
C ARG A 260 11.09 -15.55 -22.41
N ASN A 261 10.52 -16.57 -21.76
CA ASN A 261 11.28 -17.57 -21.00
C ASN A 261 12.13 -18.44 -21.90
N LEU A 262 11.64 -18.78 -23.11
CA LEU A 262 12.43 -19.46 -24.13
C LEU A 262 13.66 -18.63 -24.55
N LYS A 263 13.47 -17.33 -24.80
CA LYS A 263 14.58 -16.41 -25.12
C LYS A 263 15.63 -16.29 -24.01
N LYS A 264 15.24 -16.45 -22.74
CA LYS A 264 16.18 -16.45 -21.61
C LYS A 264 16.98 -17.76 -21.51
N LYS A 265 16.44 -18.87 -21.98
CA LYS A 265 17.13 -20.18 -21.98
C LYS A 265 18.08 -20.35 -23.16
N LEU A 266 17.94 -19.52 -24.20
CA LEU A 266 18.77 -19.55 -25.43
C LEU A 266 19.91 -18.51 -25.40
N LYS A 267 20.03 -17.74 -24.31
CA LYS A 267 21.17 -16.87 -24.00
C LYS A 267 21.98 -17.43 -22.85
#